data_81f2b8e34668c31522e0c32d0f9c5fc4
#
_entry.id   81f2b8e34668c31522e0c32d0f9c5fc4
#
_cell.length_a   1.000
_cell.length_b   1.000
_cell.length_c   1.000
_cell.angle_alpha   90.00
_cell.angle_beta   90.00
_cell.angle_gamma   90.00
#
_symmetry.space_group_name_H-M   'P 1'
#
loop_
_entity.id
_entity.type
_entity.pdbx_description
1 polymer ?
#
loop_
_entity_poly.entity_id
_entity_poly.type
_entity_poly.pdbx_seq_one_letter_code
_entity_poly.pdbx_strand_id
1 'polypeptide(L)'
;DYDEEMIEKFDKLIEGENYPWKVKEIMPKVLVAGESAGTLTEEGAKLLDPSGNLEAGIPLCPPEGDAGTGMAATNSVAVRTGNVSAGTSVFAMVVLEEDLKAVHEELDMVTTPSGDTVAMVHCNNCTSDLNAWVGLFREFAENFGINVDMNELFGKLYNKALEGDKDCGGLLAYNYFSGEPVTGANEGRPLFVRKPDAHFNLANFMRTHLYAALATLKIGLDILLKEEKVKVDRIYGHGGLFKTKGVGQGILAAAMDAPVAVMETAGEGGPWGMALLASYMLQKADGESLEQYLSEKVFGGESGSVMEPDPADVAGFDAYIKAYKAALATEKEAARTMPL
;
A
#
# COMPACT_ATOMS: atom_id res chain seq x y z
N ASP A 1 9.15 -18.88 -12.55
CA ASP A 1 9.69 -18.51 -13.88
C ASP A 1 8.57 -17.89 -14.70
N TYR A 2 8.87 -17.39 -15.91
CA TYR A 2 7.89 -16.82 -16.82
C TYR A 2 6.85 -17.83 -17.26
N ASP A 3 5.61 -17.38 -17.44
CA ASP A 3 4.52 -18.19 -18.01
C ASP A 3 4.72 -18.36 -19.52
N GLU A 4 4.94 -19.59 -19.97
CA GLU A 4 5.23 -19.92 -21.38
C GLU A 4 4.04 -19.60 -22.30
N GLU A 5 2.79 -19.79 -21.83
CA GLU A 5 1.60 -19.49 -22.63
C GLU A 5 1.44 -17.98 -22.85
N MET A 6 1.77 -17.17 -21.85
CA MET A 6 1.77 -15.71 -21.96
C MET A 6 2.87 -15.23 -22.90
N ILE A 7 4.06 -15.82 -22.84
CA ILE A 7 5.16 -15.54 -23.77
C ILE A 7 4.74 -15.84 -25.22
N GLU A 8 4.17 -17.01 -25.46
CA GLU A 8 3.69 -17.39 -26.81
C GLU A 8 2.60 -16.45 -27.33
N LYS A 9 1.65 -16.07 -26.48
CA LYS A 9 0.60 -15.11 -26.84
C LYS A 9 1.18 -13.73 -27.19
N PHE A 10 2.15 -13.26 -26.41
CA PHE A 10 2.79 -11.97 -26.67
C PHE A 10 3.61 -11.99 -27.97
N ASP A 11 4.45 -13.01 -28.19
CA ASP A 11 5.23 -13.16 -29.43
C ASP A 11 4.31 -13.21 -30.66
N LYS A 12 3.16 -13.88 -30.55
CA LYS A 12 2.15 -13.90 -31.62
C LYS A 12 1.51 -12.52 -31.85
N LEU A 13 1.26 -11.77 -30.78
CA LEU A 13 0.67 -10.42 -30.87
C LEU A 13 1.56 -9.48 -31.66
N ILE A 14 2.89 -9.57 -31.47
CA ILE A 14 3.88 -8.70 -32.11
C ILE A 14 4.47 -9.28 -33.41
N GLU A 15 4.04 -10.44 -33.88
CA GLU A 15 4.61 -11.13 -35.07
C GLU A 15 4.65 -10.22 -36.30
N GLY A 16 3.65 -9.34 -36.48
CA GLY A 16 3.55 -8.41 -37.62
C GLY A 16 4.57 -7.26 -37.58
N GLU A 17 5.19 -6.99 -36.44
CA GLU A 17 6.15 -5.88 -36.27
C GLU A 17 7.56 -6.24 -36.74
N ASN A 18 7.83 -7.51 -37.02
CA ASN A 18 9.12 -8.03 -37.49
C ASN A 18 10.31 -7.66 -36.60
N TYR A 19 10.15 -7.69 -35.27
CA TYR A 19 11.27 -7.49 -34.35
C TYR A 19 12.34 -8.60 -34.51
N PRO A 20 13.64 -8.27 -34.39
CA PRO A 20 14.72 -9.24 -34.54
C PRO A 20 14.90 -10.17 -33.32
N TRP A 21 14.04 -10.09 -32.35
CA TRP A 21 14.08 -10.81 -31.09
C TRP A 21 12.69 -11.35 -30.72
N LYS A 22 12.66 -12.35 -29.86
CA LYS A 22 11.47 -12.81 -29.15
C LYS A 22 11.53 -12.35 -27.68
N VAL A 23 10.37 -12.22 -27.05
CA VAL A 23 10.31 -11.68 -25.67
C VAL A 23 11.19 -12.45 -24.71
N LYS A 24 11.22 -13.79 -24.78
CA LYS A 24 12.05 -14.63 -23.89
C LYS A 24 13.56 -14.40 -24.05
N GLU A 25 14.02 -13.94 -25.23
CA GLU A 25 15.43 -13.67 -25.49
C GLU A 25 15.93 -12.39 -24.84
N ILE A 26 15.03 -11.44 -24.55
CA ILE A 26 15.34 -10.15 -23.96
C ILE A 26 14.96 -10.05 -22.47
N MET A 27 14.21 -11.03 -21.96
CA MET A 27 13.83 -11.06 -20.55
C MET A 27 14.99 -11.52 -19.67
N PRO A 28 15.18 -10.90 -18.49
CA PRO A 28 16.23 -11.31 -17.55
C PRO A 28 15.92 -12.69 -16.96
N LYS A 29 16.96 -13.35 -16.41
CA LYS A 29 16.77 -14.55 -15.60
C LYS A 29 15.98 -14.19 -14.33
N VAL A 30 14.94 -14.96 -14.02
CA VAL A 30 14.22 -14.83 -12.76
C VAL A 30 15.04 -15.42 -11.63
N LEU A 31 15.18 -14.68 -10.54
CA LEU A 31 15.81 -15.09 -9.28
C LEU A 31 14.84 -14.81 -8.13
N VAL A 32 14.91 -15.61 -7.08
CA VAL A 32 14.14 -15.40 -5.85
C VAL A 32 15.07 -15.07 -4.68
N ALA A 33 14.50 -14.56 -3.59
CA ALA A 33 15.24 -14.25 -2.36
C ALA A 33 16.07 -15.43 -1.89
N GLY A 34 17.30 -15.16 -1.47
CA GLY A 34 18.26 -16.19 -1.02
C GLY A 34 19.07 -16.85 -2.12
N GLU A 35 18.81 -16.54 -3.40
CA GLU A 35 19.71 -16.87 -4.52
C GLU A 35 20.79 -15.79 -4.69
N SER A 36 21.84 -16.11 -5.45
CA SER A 36 22.92 -15.17 -5.77
C SER A 36 22.67 -14.55 -7.14
N ALA A 37 22.70 -13.22 -7.22
CA ALA A 37 22.70 -12.47 -8.48
C ALA A 37 24.12 -12.22 -9.03
N GLY A 38 25.14 -12.79 -8.40
CA GLY A 38 26.54 -12.61 -8.78
C GLY A 38 27.36 -11.91 -7.71
N THR A 39 28.41 -11.22 -8.11
CA THR A 39 29.30 -10.51 -7.20
C THR A 39 29.62 -9.11 -7.73
N LEU A 40 29.91 -8.18 -6.83
CA LEU A 40 30.32 -6.82 -7.17
C LEU A 40 31.65 -6.85 -7.96
N THR A 41 31.67 -6.20 -9.14
CA THR A 41 32.87 -6.09 -9.96
C THR A 41 33.83 -5.02 -9.43
N GLU A 42 35.10 -5.02 -9.90
CA GLU A 42 36.07 -3.96 -9.56
C GLU A 42 35.58 -2.59 -10.05
N GLU A 43 35.02 -2.53 -11.26
CA GLU A 43 34.47 -1.31 -11.83
C GLU A 43 33.27 -0.83 -11.03
N GLY A 44 32.38 -1.74 -10.62
CA GLY A 44 31.22 -1.45 -9.79
C GLY A 44 31.63 -0.92 -8.42
N ALA A 45 32.62 -1.54 -7.78
CA ALA A 45 33.14 -1.08 -6.49
C ALA A 45 33.72 0.34 -6.59
N LYS A 46 34.49 0.64 -7.61
CA LYS A 46 35.07 1.99 -7.86
C LYS A 46 33.98 3.03 -8.17
N LEU A 47 32.90 2.63 -8.87
CA LEU A 47 31.81 3.52 -9.23
C LEU A 47 31.01 3.91 -7.97
N LEU A 48 30.74 2.93 -7.10
CA LEU A 48 29.94 3.13 -5.88
C LEU A 48 30.71 3.82 -4.77
N ASP A 49 32.00 3.50 -4.65
CA ASP A 49 32.90 4.08 -3.66
C ASP A 49 34.26 4.50 -4.27
N PRO A 50 34.36 5.74 -4.76
CA PRO A 50 35.63 6.27 -5.26
C PRO A 50 36.77 6.33 -4.22
N SER A 51 36.45 6.23 -2.91
CA SER A 51 37.43 6.22 -1.83
C SER A 51 38.22 4.90 -1.74
N GLY A 52 37.68 3.81 -2.34
CA GLY A 52 38.32 2.51 -2.41
C GLY A 52 38.14 1.66 -1.14
N ASN A 53 37.19 1.98 -0.25
CA ASN A 53 36.87 1.16 0.91
C ASN A 53 35.93 0.00 0.57
N LEU A 54 35.19 0.10 -0.54
CA LEU A 54 34.31 -0.96 -1.01
C LEU A 54 35.11 -1.95 -1.87
N GLU A 55 35.14 -3.21 -1.47
CA GLU A 55 35.90 -4.25 -2.15
C GLU A 55 35.04 -4.97 -3.21
N ALA A 56 35.67 -5.39 -4.30
CA ALA A 56 35.08 -6.28 -5.30
C ALA A 56 34.85 -7.69 -4.71
N GLY A 57 33.96 -8.47 -5.33
CA GLY A 57 33.66 -9.84 -4.92
C GLY A 57 32.59 -9.99 -3.85
N ILE A 58 32.06 -8.89 -3.32
CA ILE A 58 30.92 -8.91 -2.40
C ILE A 58 29.73 -9.56 -3.12
N PRO A 59 29.05 -10.57 -2.51
CA PRO A 59 27.87 -11.20 -3.11
C PRO A 59 26.71 -10.21 -3.23
N LEU A 60 25.98 -10.29 -4.34
CA LEU A 60 24.78 -9.48 -4.60
C LEU A 60 23.54 -10.37 -4.45
N CYS A 61 22.59 -9.93 -3.63
CA CYS A 61 21.26 -10.54 -3.63
C CYS A 61 20.48 -10.12 -4.88
N PRO A 62 19.43 -10.87 -5.28
CA PRO A 62 18.57 -10.45 -6.37
C PRO A 62 18.01 -9.06 -6.14
N PRO A 63 17.96 -8.22 -7.19
CA PRO A 63 17.31 -6.92 -7.09
C PRO A 63 15.82 -7.09 -6.77
N GLU A 64 15.28 -6.22 -5.92
CA GLU A 64 13.88 -6.24 -5.50
C GLU A 64 13.29 -4.84 -5.56
N GLY A 65 11.99 -4.75 -5.85
CA GLY A 65 11.26 -3.50 -5.85
C GLY A 65 10.87 -3.03 -4.45
N ASP A 66 10.31 -1.82 -4.37
CA ASP A 66 9.86 -1.21 -3.11
C ASP A 66 8.73 -2.00 -2.44
N ALA A 67 7.85 -2.63 -3.24
CA ALA A 67 6.76 -3.46 -2.74
C ALA A 67 7.30 -4.71 -2.02
N GLY A 68 8.16 -5.50 -2.66
CA GLY A 68 8.73 -6.73 -2.07
C GLY A 68 9.67 -6.43 -0.89
N THR A 69 10.49 -5.36 -0.98
CA THR A 69 11.30 -4.92 0.17
C THR A 69 10.41 -4.46 1.34
N GLY A 70 9.28 -3.80 1.06
CA GLY A 70 8.28 -3.44 2.07
C GLY A 70 7.67 -4.66 2.75
N MET A 71 7.39 -5.73 2.01
CA MET A 71 6.91 -6.99 2.58
C MET A 71 7.94 -7.63 3.51
N ALA A 72 9.22 -7.66 3.12
CA ALA A 72 10.30 -8.15 3.97
C ALA A 72 10.46 -7.30 5.23
N ALA A 73 10.43 -5.98 5.09
CA ALA A 73 10.56 -5.02 6.19
C ALA A 73 9.43 -5.08 7.24
N THR A 74 8.27 -5.58 6.86
CA THR A 74 7.08 -5.67 7.71
C THR A 74 6.73 -7.10 8.14
N ASN A 75 7.55 -8.09 7.79
CA ASN A 75 7.26 -9.51 8.07
C ASN A 75 5.91 -9.98 7.47
N SER A 76 5.61 -9.56 6.24
CA SER A 76 4.31 -9.81 5.59
C SER A 76 4.43 -10.67 4.33
N VAL A 77 5.40 -11.60 4.32
CA VAL A 77 5.65 -12.52 3.19
C VAL A 77 4.91 -13.86 3.31
N ALA A 78 4.34 -14.15 4.48
CA ALA A 78 3.60 -15.39 4.73
C ALA A 78 2.25 -15.40 4.01
N VAL A 79 1.83 -16.60 3.58
CA VAL A 79 0.47 -16.79 3.01
C VAL A 79 -0.59 -16.30 3.98
N ARG A 80 -1.65 -15.67 3.46
CA ARG A 80 -2.76 -15.06 4.20
C ARG A 80 -2.35 -13.85 5.07
N THR A 81 -1.15 -13.33 4.84
CA THR A 81 -0.74 -12.03 5.39
C THR A 81 -0.53 -11.03 4.25
N GLY A 82 -0.24 -9.80 4.62
CA GLY A 82 0.07 -8.77 3.65
C GLY A 82 0.44 -7.47 4.33
N ASN A 83 0.73 -6.45 3.53
CA ASN A 83 0.99 -5.11 4.04
C ASN A 83 0.18 -4.04 3.31
N VAL A 84 0.00 -2.91 3.98
CA VAL A 84 -0.55 -1.69 3.41
C VAL A 84 0.45 -0.56 3.62
N SER A 85 0.94 0.00 2.52
CA SER A 85 1.76 1.21 2.52
C SER A 85 0.88 2.41 2.23
N ALA A 86 0.75 3.34 3.18
CA ALA A 86 -0.10 4.52 3.05
C ALA A 86 0.69 5.83 3.21
N GLY A 87 0.97 6.44 2.07
CA GLY A 87 1.66 7.73 1.92
C GLY A 87 0.87 8.68 1.01
N THR A 88 1.50 9.28 0.01
CA THR A 88 0.84 10.07 -1.05
C THR A 88 -0.12 9.20 -1.85
N SER A 89 0.32 8.01 -2.23
CA SER A 89 -0.47 6.90 -2.75
C SER A 89 -0.69 5.84 -1.67
N VAL A 90 -1.53 4.84 -1.95
CA VAL A 90 -1.70 3.69 -1.08
C VAL A 90 -1.75 2.41 -1.89
N PHE A 91 -1.10 1.38 -1.42
CA PHE A 91 -1.26 0.03 -1.96
C PHE A 91 -1.38 -1.00 -0.84
N ALA A 92 -2.13 -2.05 -1.15
CA ALA A 92 -2.23 -3.25 -0.31
C ALA A 92 -1.67 -4.44 -1.08
N MET A 93 -0.84 -5.23 -0.42
CA MET A 93 -0.27 -6.48 -0.92
C MET A 93 -0.83 -7.61 -0.06
N VAL A 94 -1.45 -8.61 -0.67
CA VAL A 94 -2.02 -9.77 0.05
C VAL A 94 -1.44 -11.04 -0.56
N VAL A 95 -0.74 -11.84 0.25
CA VAL A 95 -0.18 -13.13 -0.17
C VAL A 95 -1.30 -14.16 -0.25
N LEU A 96 -1.51 -14.70 -1.44
CA LEU A 96 -2.63 -15.60 -1.73
C LEU A 96 -2.32 -17.04 -1.31
N GLU A 97 -3.33 -17.74 -0.81
CA GLU A 97 -3.31 -19.17 -0.54
C GLU A 97 -3.63 -19.98 -1.82
N GLU A 98 -4.47 -19.41 -2.69
CA GLU A 98 -4.91 -20.00 -3.96
C GLU A 98 -5.00 -18.90 -5.02
N ASP A 99 -4.93 -19.25 -6.29
CA ASP A 99 -5.12 -18.31 -7.40
C ASP A 99 -6.51 -17.70 -7.39
N LEU A 100 -6.64 -16.47 -7.91
CA LEU A 100 -7.93 -15.81 -8.09
C LEU A 100 -8.78 -16.58 -9.11
N LYS A 101 -10.10 -16.56 -8.91
CA LYS A 101 -11.07 -17.25 -9.76
C LYS A 101 -11.36 -16.51 -11.07
N ALA A 102 -11.12 -15.20 -11.07
CA ALA A 102 -11.37 -14.33 -12.22
C ALA A 102 -10.27 -13.29 -12.38
N VAL A 103 -10.20 -12.70 -13.58
CA VAL A 103 -9.36 -11.54 -13.87
C VAL A 103 -10.12 -10.28 -13.44
N HIS A 104 -9.47 -9.43 -12.68
CA HIS A 104 -9.99 -8.13 -12.23
C HIS A 104 -9.02 -7.03 -12.69
N GLU A 105 -9.51 -6.04 -13.43
CA GLU A 105 -8.68 -4.93 -13.92
C GLU A 105 -8.21 -3.98 -12.80
N GLU A 106 -8.86 -4.06 -11.64
CA GLU A 106 -8.54 -3.30 -10.44
C GLU A 106 -7.41 -3.90 -9.59
N LEU A 107 -6.96 -5.12 -9.94
CA LEU A 107 -5.96 -5.88 -9.19
C LEU A 107 -4.74 -6.17 -10.06
N ASP A 108 -3.56 -5.89 -9.51
CA ASP A 108 -2.29 -6.31 -10.11
C ASP A 108 -1.83 -7.63 -9.47
N MET A 109 -1.33 -8.54 -10.29
CA MET A 109 -0.74 -9.79 -9.82
C MET A 109 0.78 -9.66 -9.80
N VAL A 110 1.37 -9.80 -8.63
CA VAL A 110 2.80 -9.72 -8.39
C VAL A 110 3.25 -10.90 -7.52
N THR A 111 4.50 -10.91 -7.06
CA THR A 111 5.01 -11.97 -6.19
C THR A 111 5.67 -11.42 -4.93
N THR A 112 5.75 -12.27 -3.89
CA THR A 112 6.69 -12.04 -2.80
C THR A 112 8.13 -12.16 -3.31
N PRO A 113 9.14 -11.69 -2.56
CA PRO A 113 10.55 -11.96 -2.90
C PRO A 113 10.89 -13.45 -3.00
N SER A 114 10.08 -14.33 -2.41
CA SER A 114 10.22 -15.80 -2.48
C SER A 114 9.52 -16.41 -3.70
N GLY A 115 8.67 -15.65 -4.41
CA GLY A 115 7.92 -16.11 -5.58
C GLY A 115 6.48 -16.55 -5.31
N ASP A 116 5.95 -16.37 -4.09
CA ASP A 116 4.55 -16.67 -3.79
C ASP A 116 3.65 -15.61 -4.41
N THR A 117 2.46 -16.02 -4.89
CA THR A 117 1.52 -15.13 -5.58
C THR A 117 0.93 -14.09 -4.62
N VAL A 118 0.92 -12.85 -5.07
CA VAL A 118 0.38 -11.71 -4.33
C VAL A 118 -0.62 -10.96 -5.19
N ALA A 119 -1.79 -10.67 -4.64
CA ALA A 119 -2.71 -9.70 -5.22
C ALA A 119 -2.43 -8.32 -4.65
N MET A 120 -2.25 -7.33 -5.53
CA MET A 120 -2.00 -5.94 -5.16
C MET A 120 -3.18 -5.06 -5.59
N VAL A 121 -3.64 -4.23 -4.66
CA VAL A 121 -4.53 -3.09 -4.95
C VAL A 121 -3.68 -1.84 -4.88
N HIS A 122 -3.53 -1.13 -5.99
CA HIS A 122 -2.78 0.12 -6.04
C HIS A 122 -3.70 1.31 -6.32
N CYS A 123 -3.63 2.34 -5.47
CA CYS A 123 -4.40 3.57 -5.59
C CYS A 123 -3.46 4.77 -5.61
N ASN A 124 -3.66 5.65 -6.59
CA ASN A 124 -2.80 6.83 -6.80
C ASN A 124 -2.98 7.90 -5.71
N ASN A 125 -4.12 7.93 -5.05
CA ASN A 125 -4.51 9.00 -4.15
C ASN A 125 -4.76 8.47 -2.73
N CYS A 126 -4.06 9.04 -1.73
CA CYS A 126 -4.25 8.68 -0.33
C CYS A 126 -4.22 9.94 0.57
N THR A 127 -3.08 10.32 1.16
CA THR A 127 -3.04 11.34 2.22
C THR A 127 -2.85 12.77 1.72
N SER A 128 -2.65 13.03 0.43
CA SER A 128 -2.33 14.36 -0.09
C SER A 128 -3.42 15.41 0.22
N ASP A 129 -4.69 15.07 0.00
CA ASP A 129 -5.82 15.96 0.30
C ASP A 129 -5.98 16.15 1.82
N LEU A 130 -5.85 15.08 2.60
CA LEU A 130 -5.88 15.13 4.05
C LEU A 130 -4.78 16.05 4.60
N ASN A 131 -3.56 16.00 4.04
CA ASN A 131 -2.46 16.87 4.41
C ASN A 131 -2.74 18.34 4.07
N ALA A 132 -3.40 18.61 2.92
CA ALA A 132 -3.80 19.97 2.53
C ALA A 132 -4.80 20.56 3.55
N TRP A 133 -5.79 19.79 3.99
CA TRP A 133 -6.74 20.23 5.02
C TRP A 133 -6.06 20.47 6.37
N VAL A 134 -5.14 19.60 6.81
CA VAL A 134 -4.38 19.83 8.05
C VAL A 134 -3.52 21.09 7.93
N GLY A 135 -2.93 21.34 6.75
CA GLY A 135 -2.22 22.59 6.45
C GLY A 135 -3.10 23.84 6.58
N LEU A 136 -4.34 23.76 6.08
CA LEU A 136 -5.31 24.86 6.21
C LEU A 136 -5.67 25.11 7.69
N PHE A 137 -5.84 24.08 8.49
CA PHE A 137 -6.09 24.25 9.94
C PHE A 137 -4.90 24.87 10.66
N ARG A 138 -3.66 24.56 10.25
CA ARG A 138 -2.48 25.25 10.76
C ARG A 138 -2.51 26.73 10.44
N GLU A 139 -2.73 27.10 9.18
CA GLU A 139 -2.83 28.51 8.78
C GLU A 139 -3.93 29.26 9.54
N PHE A 140 -5.07 28.60 9.77
CA PHE A 140 -6.14 29.16 10.59
C PHE A 140 -5.66 29.46 12.02
N ALA A 141 -4.97 28.52 12.67
CA ALA A 141 -4.42 28.72 14.03
C ALA A 141 -3.37 29.86 14.08
N GLU A 142 -2.47 29.90 13.09
CA GLU A 142 -1.44 30.92 12.96
C GLU A 142 -2.05 32.35 12.85
N ASN A 143 -3.18 32.51 12.14
CA ASN A 143 -3.91 33.76 12.06
C ASN A 143 -4.45 34.26 13.41
N PHE A 144 -4.60 33.39 14.40
CA PHE A 144 -4.94 33.74 15.77
C PHE A 144 -3.72 33.82 16.69
N GLY A 145 -2.50 33.81 16.13
CA GLY A 145 -1.25 33.87 16.88
C GLY A 145 -0.92 32.57 17.61
N ILE A 146 -1.56 31.47 17.24
CA ILE A 146 -1.32 30.15 17.85
C ILE A 146 -0.33 29.40 16.95
N ASN A 147 0.90 29.21 17.45
CA ASN A 147 1.88 28.37 16.79
C ASN A 147 1.68 26.90 17.21
N VAL A 148 1.43 26.01 16.25
CA VAL A 148 1.13 24.58 16.49
C VAL A 148 2.19 23.72 15.82
N ASP A 149 2.77 22.78 16.56
CA ASP A 149 3.60 21.73 15.99
C ASP A 149 2.75 20.83 15.08
N MET A 150 3.29 20.48 13.90
CA MET A 150 2.55 19.69 12.90
C MET A 150 2.19 18.29 13.40
N ASN A 151 3.09 17.61 14.10
CA ASN A 151 2.82 16.27 14.62
C ASN A 151 1.73 16.32 15.71
N GLU A 152 1.76 17.35 16.55
CA GLU A 152 0.70 17.58 17.54
C GLU A 152 -0.64 17.85 16.85
N LEU A 153 -0.66 18.67 15.80
CA LEU A 153 -1.87 18.99 15.06
C LEU A 153 -2.45 17.75 14.40
N PHE A 154 -1.64 16.97 13.68
CA PHE A 154 -2.06 15.67 13.11
C PHE A 154 -2.62 14.76 14.20
N GLY A 155 -1.92 14.61 15.31
CA GLY A 155 -2.36 13.78 16.43
C GLY A 155 -3.73 14.19 16.96
N LYS A 156 -3.94 15.50 17.21
CA LYS A 156 -5.23 16.02 17.70
C LYS A 156 -6.37 15.84 16.71
N LEU A 157 -6.13 16.17 15.43
CA LEU A 157 -7.17 16.07 14.39
C LEU A 157 -7.54 14.62 14.08
N TYR A 158 -6.56 13.73 14.01
CA TYR A 158 -6.80 12.31 13.76
C TYR A 158 -7.56 11.65 14.92
N ASN A 159 -7.16 11.93 16.18
CA ASN A 159 -7.91 11.43 17.33
C ASN A 159 -9.32 12.03 17.40
N LYS A 160 -9.50 13.29 16.99
CA LYS A 160 -10.83 13.91 16.91
C LYS A 160 -11.77 13.19 15.95
N ALA A 161 -11.24 12.62 14.85
CA ALA A 161 -12.03 11.83 13.92
C ALA A 161 -12.71 10.59 14.57
N LEU A 162 -12.11 10.02 15.63
CA LEU A 162 -12.64 8.85 16.32
C LEU A 162 -13.97 9.15 17.06
N GLU A 163 -14.22 10.43 17.37
CA GLU A 163 -15.47 10.88 18.00
C GLU A 163 -16.62 11.08 16.98
N GLY A 164 -16.33 11.02 15.68
CA GLY A 164 -17.32 11.22 14.63
C GLY A 164 -18.27 10.03 14.47
N ASP A 165 -19.40 10.32 13.81
CA ASP A 165 -20.37 9.30 13.41
C ASP A 165 -19.69 8.24 12.54
N LYS A 166 -20.02 6.97 12.74
CA LYS A 166 -19.32 5.85 12.09
C LYS A 166 -19.42 5.86 10.56
N ASP A 167 -20.48 6.47 10.02
CA ASP A 167 -20.75 6.68 8.58
C ASP A 167 -20.39 8.08 8.08
N CYS A 168 -19.63 8.86 8.87
CA CYS A 168 -19.26 10.25 8.59
C CYS A 168 -20.43 11.24 8.61
N GLY A 169 -21.61 10.91 9.13
CA GLY A 169 -22.74 11.81 9.31
C GLY A 169 -23.28 12.45 8.02
N GLY A 170 -23.19 11.76 6.89
CA GLY A 170 -23.67 12.24 5.58
C GLY A 170 -22.69 13.15 4.84
N LEU A 171 -21.42 13.17 5.24
CA LEU A 171 -20.32 13.84 4.52
C LEU A 171 -19.66 12.87 3.57
N LEU A 172 -19.17 13.37 2.42
CA LEU A 172 -18.36 12.65 1.44
C LEU A 172 -17.15 13.49 1.01
N ALA A 173 -16.03 12.84 0.75
CA ALA A 173 -14.88 13.46 0.12
C ALA A 173 -14.27 12.52 -0.91
N TYR A 174 -13.80 13.11 -2.00
CA TYR A 174 -12.95 12.48 -3.02
C TYR A 174 -11.60 13.18 -2.97
N ASN A 175 -10.56 12.40 -2.74
CA ASN A 175 -9.19 12.91 -2.54
C ASN A 175 -8.33 12.85 -3.81
N TYR A 176 -8.95 12.87 -4.97
CA TYR A 176 -8.28 12.64 -6.26
C TYR A 176 -7.53 13.86 -6.76
N PHE A 177 -6.21 13.85 -6.61
CA PHE A 177 -5.29 14.80 -7.28
C PHE A 177 -4.89 14.33 -8.67
N SER A 178 -5.05 13.04 -8.95
CA SER A 178 -4.75 12.41 -10.23
C SER A 178 -5.82 11.38 -10.59
N GLY A 179 -5.67 10.72 -11.73
CA GLY A 179 -6.51 9.59 -12.09
C GLY A 179 -6.45 8.47 -11.07
N GLU A 180 -7.53 7.67 -11.01
CA GLU A 180 -7.67 6.57 -10.05
C GLU A 180 -8.19 5.32 -10.78
N PRO A 181 -7.28 4.39 -11.15
CA PRO A 181 -7.63 3.21 -11.94
C PRO A 181 -8.72 2.35 -11.31
N VAL A 182 -8.67 2.12 -9.99
CA VAL A 182 -9.66 1.30 -9.25
C VAL A 182 -11.09 1.80 -9.44
N THR A 183 -11.30 3.07 -9.70
CA THR A 183 -12.62 3.66 -9.95
C THR A 183 -12.84 4.10 -11.40
N GLY A 184 -11.88 3.81 -12.29
CA GLY A 184 -11.94 4.20 -13.70
C GLY A 184 -12.00 5.73 -13.91
N ALA A 185 -11.31 6.50 -13.04
CA ALA A 185 -11.16 7.94 -13.18
C ALA A 185 -9.83 8.25 -13.87
N ASN A 186 -9.86 8.94 -15.03
CA ASN A 186 -8.65 9.30 -15.78
C ASN A 186 -7.95 10.54 -15.19
N GLU A 187 -8.70 11.41 -14.54
CA GLU A 187 -8.26 12.64 -13.88
C GLU A 187 -9.00 12.75 -12.55
N GLY A 188 -8.51 13.60 -11.64
CA GLY A 188 -9.16 13.86 -10.37
C GLY A 188 -9.32 15.33 -10.06
N ARG A 189 -10.31 15.65 -9.23
CA ARG A 189 -10.52 16.96 -8.59
C ARG A 189 -10.87 16.71 -7.13
N PRO A 190 -10.03 17.13 -6.16
CA PRO A 190 -10.38 16.99 -4.75
C PRO A 190 -11.73 17.66 -4.48
N LEU A 191 -12.67 16.90 -3.96
CA LEU A 191 -14.05 17.35 -3.81
C LEU A 191 -14.60 16.98 -2.41
N PHE A 192 -15.17 17.98 -1.72
CA PHE A 192 -15.90 17.76 -0.49
C PHE A 192 -17.39 18.06 -0.69
N VAL A 193 -18.24 17.09 -0.39
CA VAL A 193 -19.70 17.18 -0.61
C VAL A 193 -20.43 16.82 0.67
N ARG A 194 -21.54 17.52 0.94
CA ARG A 194 -22.42 17.20 2.06
C ARG A 194 -23.88 17.40 1.71
N LYS A 195 -24.74 16.61 2.34
CA LYS A 195 -26.19 16.84 2.29
C LYS A 195 -26.56 18.07 3.12
N PRO A 196 -27.71 18.74 2.84
CA PRO A 196 -28.18 19.86 3.65
C PRO A 196 -28.42 19.53 5.12
N ASP A 197 -28.80 18.28 5.40
CA ASP A 197 -29.09 17.72 6.73
C ASP A 197 -27.92 16.94 7.34
N ALA A 198 -26.71 16.99 6.74
CA ALA A 198 -25.54 16.31 7.23
C ALA A 198 -25.11 16.83 8.60
N HIS A 199 -24.65 15.92 9.46
CA HIS A 199 -24.08 16.27 10.76
C HIS A 199 -22.65 16.82 10.58
N PHE A 200 -22.56 18.11 10.23
CA PHE A 200 -21.30 18.78 9.90
C PHE A 200 -20.60 19.33 11.15
N ASN A 201 -19.54 18.67 11.58
CA ASN A 201 -18.65 19.06 12.66
C ASN A 201 -17.22 18.60 12.38
N LEU A 202 -16.24 19.04 13.19
CA LEU A 202 -14.82 18.72 12.99
C LEU A 202 -14.53 17.20 13.05
N ALA A 203 -15.21 16.48 13.94
CA ALA A 203 -15.00 15.03 14.08
C ALA A 203 -15.42 14.28 12.81
N ASN A 204 -16.62 14.54 12.30
CA ASN A 204 -17.13 13.97 11.07
C ASN A 204 -16.32 14.40 9.86
N PHE A 205 -15.91 15.67 9.79
CA PHE A 205 -15.05 16.18 8.73
C PHE A 205 -13.73 15.40 8.67
N MET A 206 -13.04 15.27 9.78
CA MET A 206 -11.76 14.55 9.84
C MET A 206 -11.91 13.05 9.57
N ARG A 207 -12.99 12.41 10.08
CA ARG A 207 -13.28 11.01 9.76
C ARG A 207 -13.54 10.82 8.28
N THR A 208 -14.27 11.73 7.64
CA THR A 208 -14.54 11.70 6.20
C THR A 208 -13.25 11.69 5.38
N HIS A 209 -12.28 12.56 5.71
CA HIS A 209 -11.03 12.61 4.99
C HIS A 209 -10.11 11.41 5.28
N LEU A 210 -10.15 10.85 6.49
CA LEU A 210 -9.47 9.59 6.79
C LEU A 210 -10.08 8.40 6.01
N TYR A 211 -11.42 8.36 5.91
CA TYR A 211 -12.09 7.34 5.10
C TYR A 211 -11.82 7.53 3.61
N ALA A 212 -11.85 8.78 3.11
CA ALA A 212 -11.54 9.08 1.71
C ALA A 212 -10.13 8.62 1.33
N ALA A 213 -9.15 8.77 2.23
CA ALA A 213 -7.78 8.33 1.99
C ALA A 213 -7.65 6.81 1.75
N LEU A 214 -8.59 6.00 2.25
CA LEU A 214 -8.62 4.54 2.09
C LEU A 214 -9.82 4.05 1.28
N ALA A 215 -10.68 4.93 0.76
CA ALA A 215 -11.94 4.54 0.11
C ALA A 215 -11.70 3.71 -1.16
N THR A 216 -10.80 4.14 -2.03
CA THR A 216 -10.45 3.40 -3.24
C THR A 216 -9.74 2.10 -2.94
N LEU A 217 -8.85 2.09 -1.96
CA LEU A 217 -8.22 0.87 -1.48
C LEU A 217 -9.28 -0.15 -1.01
N LYS A 218 -10.25 0.30 -0.19
CA LYS A 218 -11.34 -0.57 0.25
C LYS A 218 -12.17 -1.11 -0.92
N ILE A 219 -12.38 -0.33 -1.98
CA ILE A 219 -13.11 -0.80 -3.17
C ILE A 219 -12.38 -1.97 -3.82
N GLY A 220 -11.06 -1.88 -4.02
CA GLY A 220 -10.27 -2.99 -4.56
C GLY A 220 -10.16 -4.16 -3.59
N LEU A 221 -9.98 -3.90 -2.29
CA LEU A 221 -9.95 -4.95 -1.27
C LEU A 221 -11.27 -5.70 -1.15
N ASP A 222 -12.42 -5.04 -1.35
CA ASP A 222 -13.72 -5.71 -1.36
C ASP A 222 -13.83 -6.76 -2.47
N ILE A 223 -13.15 -6.57 -3.61
CA ILE A 223 -13.03 -7.60 -4.66
C ILE A 223 -12.33 -8.83 -4.09
N LEU A 224 -11.15 -8.67 -3.49
CA LEU A 224 -10.40 -9.78 -2.90
C LEU A 224 -11.18 -10.48 -1.78
N LEU A 225 -11.69 -9.72 -0.82
CA LEU A 225 -12.25 -10.27 0.41
C LEU A 225 -13.69 -10.74 0.25
N LYS A 226 -14.52 -10.02 -0.55
CA LYS A 226 -15.96 -10.30 -0.67
C LYS A 226 -16.32 -11.09 -1.92
N GLU A 227 -15.66 -10.87 -3.07
CA GLU A 227 -15.94 -11.58 -4.32
C GLU A 227 -15.08 -12.84 -4.44
N GLU A 228 -13.77 -12.71 -4.37
CA GLU A 228 -12.82 -13.83 -4.45
C GLU A 228 -12.75 -14.69 -3.18
N LYS A 229 -13.20 -14.16 -2.04
CA LYS A 229 -13.19 -14.85 -0.73
C LYS A 229 -11.77 -15.17 -0.21
N VAL A 230 -10.80 -14.34 -0.59
CA VAL A 230 -9.43 -14.44 -0.06
C VAL A 230 -9.47 -14.30 1.46
N LYS A 231 -8.79 -15.21 2.15
CA LYS A 231 -8.66 -15.16 3.60
C LYS A 231 -7.42 -14.37 3.98
N VAL A 232 -7.57 -13.52 4.97
CA VAL A 232 -6.48 -12.70 5.52
C VAL A 232 -6.45 -12.88 7.03
N ASP A 233 -5.32 -13.36 7.54
CA ASP A 233 -5.13 -13.54 8.98
C ASP A 233 -4.59 -12.27 9.64
N ARG A 234 -3.77 -11.49 8.92
CA ARG A 234 -3.19 -10.24 9.42
C ARG A 234 -2.65 -9.35 8.30
N ILE A 235 -2.82 -8.05 8.46
CA ILE A 235 -2.21 -7.02 7.61
C ILE A 235 -1.26 -6.15 8.43
N TYR A 236 -0.15 -5.78 7.83
CA TYR A 236 0.85 -4.89 8.43
C TYR A 236 0.77 -3.51 7.79
N GLY A 237 0.37 -2.49 8.59
CA GLY A 237 0.30 -1.10 8.14
C GLY A 237 1.63 -0.37 8.31
N HIS A 238 2.04 0.39 7.30
CA HIS A 238 3.19 1.30 7.39
C HIS A 238 2.99 2.58 6.56
N GLY A 239 3.83 3.59 6.80
CA GLY A 239 3.74 4.88 6.14
C GLY A 239 3.09 5.97 7.01
N GLY A 240 2.91 7.16 6.41
CA GLY A 240 2.53 8.39 7.13
C GLY A 240 1.20 8.31 7.88
N LEU A 241 0.22 7.60 7.32
CA LEU A 241 -1.11 7.44 7.93
C LEU A 241 -1.07 6.77 9.30
N PHE A 242 -0.08 5.90 9.54
CA PHE A 242 0.05 5.11 10.78
C PHE A 242 0.87 5.80 11.88
N LYS A 243 1.44 6.99 11.63
CA LYS A 243 2.22 7.73 12.63
C LYS A 243 1.39 8.15 13.86
N THR A 244 0.09 8.45 13.67
CA THR A 244 -0.81 8.68 14.81
C THR A 244 -1.29 7.32 15.32
N LYS A 245 -0.75 6.91 16.48
CA LYS A 245 -1.00 5.61 17.08
C LYS A 245 -2.49 5.28 17.16
N GLY A 246 -2.88 4.13 16.64
CA GLY A 246 -4.23 3.56 16.72
C GLY A 246 -5.23 4.12 15.70
N VAL A 247 -5.05 5.33 15.17
CA VAL A 247 -6.08 5.94 14.30
C VAL A 247 -6.06 5.33 12.90
N GLY A 248 -4.99 5.50 12.13
CA GLY A 248 -4.88 4.89 10.80
C GLY A 248 -5.03 3.37 10.85
N GLN A 249 -4.50 2.74 11.89
CA GLN A 249 -4.59 1.31 12.15
C GLN A 249 -6.06 0.85 12.32
N GLY A 250 -6.83 1.54 13.15
CA GLY A 250 -8.24 1.21 13.38
C GLY A 250 -9.11 1.45 12.12
N ILE A 251 -8.84 2.55 11.40
CA ILE A 251 -9.54 2.85 10.13
C ILE A 251 -9.25 1.77 9.08
N LEU A 252 -7.99 1.31 8.96
CA LEU A 252 -7.64 0.24 8.03
C LEU A 252 -8.25 -1.10 8.47
N ALA A 253 -8.23 -1.42 9.77
CA ALA A 253 -8.87 -2.63 10.29
C ALA A 253 -10.37 -2.65 9.95
N ALA A 254 -11.06 -1.52 10.08
CA ALA A 254 -12.45 -1.37 9.68
C ALA A 254 -12.65 -1.49 8.15
N ALA A 255 -11.70 -0.96 7.35
CA ALA A 255 -11.77 -1.07 5.89
C ALA A 255 -11.68 -2.53 5.41
N MET A 256 -10.84 -3.33 6.07
CA MET A 256 -10.54 -4.72 5.68
C MET A 256 -11.38 -5.77 6.39
N ASP A 257 -12.03 -5.41 7.50
CA ASP A 257 -12.65 -6.37 8.44
C ASP A 257 -11.65 -7.48 8.86
N ALA A 258 -10.41 -7.07 9.13
CA ALA A 258 -9.28 -7.95 9.47
C ALA A 258 -8.32 -7.28 10.46
N PRO A 259 -7.58 -8.08 11.27
CA PRO A 259 -6.58 -7.56 12.20
C PRO A 259 -5.48 -6.78 11.47
N VAL A 260 -5.16 -5.60 11.97
CA VAL A 260 -4.05 -4.77 11.44
C VAL A 260 -2.97 -4.62 12.50
N ALA A 261 -1.74 -4.96 12.13
CA ALA A 261 -0.54 -4.74 12.94
C ALA A 261 0.25 -3.53 12.44
N VAL A 262 0.91 -2.83 13.34
CA VAL A 262 1.90 -1.79 13.02
C VAL A 262 3.18 -2.10 13.79
N MET A 263 4.26 -2.40 13.06
CA MET A 263 5.57 -2.71 13.64
C MET A 263 6.29 -1.43 14.06
N GLU A 264 7.16 -1.50 15.07
CA GLU A 264 7.99 -0.37 15.46
C GLU A 264 8.95 0.06 14.33
N THR A 265 9.42 -0.89 13.53
CA THR A 265 10.28 -0.71 12.37
C THR A 265 9.54 -0.26 11.10
N ALA A 266 8.23 -0.08 11.17
CA ALA A 266 7.38 0.26 10.00
C ALA A 266 7.76 1.59 9.29
N GLY A 267 8.60 2.42 9.90
CA GLY A 267 9.14 3.66 9.31
C GLY A 267 10.41 3.48 8.47
N GLU A 268 11.10 2.33 8.56
CA GLU A 268 12.41 2.12 7.93
C GLU A 268 12.32 1.67 6.45
N GLY A 269 11.20 1.09 6.05
CA GLY A 269 10.81 0.84 4.66
C GLY A 269 11.78 0.01 3.82
N GLY A 270 11.92 0.39 2.55
CA GLY A 270 12.69 -0.34 1.53
C GLY A 270 14.14 -0.63 1.88
N PRO A 271 14.95 0.34 2.40
CA PRO A 271 16.35 0.07 2.76
C PRO A 271 16.52 -1.03 3.80
N TRP A 272 15.64 -1.06 4.81
CA TRP A 272 15.62 -2.12 5.81
C TRP A 272 15.26 -3.48 5.18
N GLY A 273 14.21 -3.52 4.37
CA GLY A 273 13.82 -4.74 3.66
C GLY A 273 14.93 -5.28 2.76
N MET A 274 15.63 -4.41 2.01
CA MET A 274 16.76 -4.82 1.19
C MET A 274 17.92 -5.38 2.03
N ALA A 275 18.22 -4.77 3.16
CA ALA A 275 19.23 -5.29 4.09
C ALA A 275 18.84 -6.67 4.65
N LEU A 276 17.56 -6.89 4.93
CA LEU A 276 17.04 -8.20 5.39
C LEU A 276 17.15 -9.27 4.31
N LEU A 277 16.83 -8.95 3.03
CA LEU A 277 16.97 -9.88 1.92
C LEU A 277 18.44 -10.25 1.67
N ALA A 278 19.37 -9.28 1.76
CA ALA A 278 20.80 -9.54 1.69
C ALA A 278 21.29 -10.41 2.86
N SER A 279 20.82 -10.12 4.07
CA SER A 279 21.12 -10.90 5.27
C SER A 279 20.59 -12.34 5.16
N TYR A 280 19.37 -12.52 4.67
CA TYR A 280 18.78 -13.82 4.40
C TYR A 280 19.65 -14.65 3.43
N MET A 281 20.05 -14.06 2.30
CA MET A 281 20.92 -14.73 1.33
C MET A 281 22.22 -15.28 1.97
N LEU A 282 22.83 -14.51 2.88
CA LEU A 282 24.11 -14.85 3.51
C LEU A 282 24.02 -15.77 4.73
N GLN A 283 22.88 -15.75 5.44
CA GLN A 283 22.78 -16.33 6.78
C GLN A 283 21.67 -17.40 6.94
N LYS A 284 20.88 -17.64 5.89
CA LYS A 284 19.86 -18.68 5.94
C LYS A 284 20.47 -20.06 6.17
N ALA A 285 19.81 -20.89 6.96
CA ALA A 285 20.14 -22.29 7.08
C ALA A 285 19.67 -23.07 5.83
N ASP A 286 20.21 -24.27 5.64
CA ASP A 286 19.77 -25.15 4.55
C ASP A 286 18.27 -25.48 4.70
N GLY A 287 17.49 -25.17 3.66
CA GLY A 287 16.05 -25.38 3.64
C GLY A 287 15.22 -24.35 4.43
N GLU A 288 15.83 -23.33 5.02
CA GLU A 288 15.11 -22.27 5.72
C GLU A 288 14.43 -21.32 4.72
N SER A 289 13.12 -21.14 4.86
CA SER A 289 12.36 -20.18 4.04
C SER A 289 12.59 -18.73 4.48
N LEU A 290 12.29 -17.78 3.59
CA LEU A 290 12.32 -16.34 3.94
C LEU A 290 11.34 -16.04 5.09
N GLU A 291 10.15 -16.63 5.05
CA GLU A 291 9.14 -16.49 6.11
C GLU A 291 9.69 -16.91 7.47
N GLN A 292 10.29 -18.11 7.55
CA GLN A 292 10.89 -18.63 8.78
C GLN A 292 12.02 -17.71 9.27
N TYR A 293 12.92 -17.31 8.36
CA TYR A 293 14.04 -16.44 8.69
C TYR A 293 13.55 -15.11 9.28
N LEU A 294 12.57 -14.47 8.64
CA LEU A 294 12.03 -13.20 9.11
C LEU A 294 11.30 -13.36 10.44
N SER A 295 10.38 -14.33 10.54
CA SER A 295 9.53 -14.48 11.72
C SER A 295 10.29 -14.95 12.96
N GLU A 296 11.31 -15.82 12.81
CA GLU A 296 12.02 -16.41 13.95
C GLU A 296 13.29 -15.66 14.31
N LYS A 297 14.10 -15.24 13.31
CA LYS A 297 15.43 -14.65 13.55
C LYS A 297 15.44 -13.14 13.58
N VAL A 298 14.59 -12.50 12.75
CA VAL A 298 14.58 -11.04 12.64
C VAL A 298 13.59 -10.44 13.62
N PHE A 299 12.33 -10.83 13.53
CA PHE A 299 11.27 -10.23 14.32
C PHE A 299 10.99 -10.98 15.64
N GLY A 300 11.58 -12.19 15.84
CA GLY A 300 11.58 -12.91 17.13
C GLY A 300 10.20 -13.15 17.74
N GLY A 301 9.16 -13.24 16.89
CA GLY A 301 7.77 -13.31 17.33
C GLY A 301 7.14 -11.97 17.69
N GLU A 302 7.82 -10.85 17.44
CA GLU A 302 7.23 -9.50 17.57
C GLU A 302 6.11 -9.32 16.54
N SER A 303 4.92 -8.98 17.02
CA SER A 303 3.75 -8.72 16.17
C SER A 303 3.43 -7.25 16.02
N GLY A 304 4.20 -6.37 16.67
CA GLY A 304 3.89 -4.96 16.79
C GLY A 304 2.61 -4.71 17.61
N SER A 305 2.02 -3.53 17.49
CA SER A 305 0.69 -3.27 18.03
C SER A 305 -0.36 -3.87 17.07
N VAL A 306 -1.21 -4.76 17.57
CA VAL A 306 -2.32 -5.34 16.77
C VAL A 306 -3.62 -4.69 17.18
N MET A 307 -4.47 -4.37 16.20
CA MET A 307 -5.82 -3.85 16.42
C MET A 307 -6.82 -4.69 15.63
N GLU A 308 -7.80 -5.21 16.36
CA GLU A 308 -8.93 -5.94 15.78
C GLU A 308 -9.93 -4.96 15.17
N PRO A 309 -10.68 -5.34 14.11
CA PRO A 309 -11.73 -4.50 13.55
C PRO A 309 -12.87 -4.31 14.56
N ASP A 310 -13.31 -3.06 14.77
CA ASP A 310 -14.52 -2.75 15.51
C ASP A 310 -15.74 -2.94 14.58
N PRO A 311 -16.72 -3.81 14.93
CA PRO A 311 -17.86 -4.07 14.05
C PRO A 311 -18.70 -2.83 13.70
N ALA A 312 -18.75 -1.83 14.59
CA ALA A 312 -19.46 -0.59 14.32
C ALA A 312 -18.70 0.30 13.32
N ASP A 313 -17.37 0.31 13.38
CA ASP A 313 -16.53 1.01 12.40
C ASP A 313 -16.56 0.29 11.04
N VAL A 314 -16.55 -1.04 11.00
CA VAL A 314 -16.74 -1.83 9.76
C VAL A 314 -18.05 -1.49 9.09
N ALA A 315 -19.18 -1.56 9.84
CA ALA A 315 -20.50 -1.23 9.30
C ALA A 315 -20.59 0.24 8.85
N GLY A 316 -20.00 1.15 9.60
CA GLY A 316 -19.94 2.58 9.26
C GLY A 316 -19.14 2.84 7.99
N PHE A 317 -17.98 2.19 7.83
CA PHE A 317 -17.18 2.33 6.62
C PHE A 317 -17.88 1.70 5.40
N ASP A 318 -18.55 0.57 5.54
CA ASP A 318 -19.36 -0.03 4.47
C ASP A 318 -20.51 0.90 4.04
N ALA A 319 -21.18 1.56 5.00
CA ALA A 319 -22.21 2.57 4.69
C ALA A 319 -21.62 3.77 3.94
N TYR A 320 -20.45 4.27 4.37
CA TYR A 320 -19.72 5.33 3.68
C TYR A 320 -19.33 4.93 2.25
N ILE A 321 -18.76 3.75 2.04
CA ILE A 321 -18.36 3.25 0.70
C ILE A 321 -19.57 3.10 -0.23
N LYS A 322 -20.71 2.67 0.29
CA LYS A 322 -21.94 2.62 -0.51
C LYS A 322 -22.35 4.01 -1.01
N ALA A 323 -22.31 5.02 -0.14
CA ALA A 323 -22.59 6.40 -0.53
C ALA A 323 -21.52 6.97 -1.48
N TYR A 324 -20.24 6.67 -1.22
CA TYR A 324 -19.10 7.06 -2.04
C TYR A 324 -19.23 6.53 -3.49
N LYS A 325 -19.48 5.23 -3.65
CA LYS A 325 -19.70 4.60 -4.98
C LYS A 325 -20.90 5.23 -5.71
N ALA A 326 -22.01 5.47 -4.99
CA ALA A 326 -23.22 6.05 -5.57
C ALA A 326 -23.01 7.49 -6.10
N ALA A 327 -22.17 8.27 -5.45
CA ALA A 327 -21.90 9.67 -5.81
C ALA A 327 -20.62 9.86 -6.65
N LEU A 328 -19.92 8.79 -7.04
CA LEU A 328 -18.65 8.86 -7.80
C LEU A 328 -18.78 9.61 -9.15
N ALA A 329 -19.98 9.58 -9.75
CA ALA A 329 -20.26 10.36 -10.97
C ALA A 329 -20.06 11.87 -10.77
N THR A 330 -20.23 12.37 -9.54
CA THR A 330 -20.00 13.80 -9.22
C THR A 330 -18.52 14.17 -9.36
N GLU A 331 -17.62 13.31 -8.91
CA GLU A 331 -16.18 13.50 -9.06
C GLU A 331 -15.76 13.45 -10.54
N LYS A 332 -16.23 12.46 -11.29
CA LYS A 332 -15.97 12.34 -12.73
C LYS A 332 -16.51 13.55 -13.51
N GLU A 333 -17.66 14.10 -13.12
CA GLU A 333 -18.22 15.29 -13.73
C GLU A 333 -17.42 16.56 -13.35
N ALA A 334 -16.94 16.66 -12.11
CA ALA A 334 -16.06 17.75 -11.71
C ALA A 334 -14.76 17.74 -12.54
N ALA A 335 -14.14 16.58 -12.72
CA ALA A 335 -12.96 16.45 -13.58
C ALA A 335 -13.24 16.85 -15.04
N ARG A 336 -14.40 16.46 -15.58
CA ARG A 336 -14.81 16.82 -16.95
C ARG A 336 -15.07 18.31 -17.15
N THR A 337 -15.62 19.01 -16.15
CA THR A 337 -16.07 20.40 -16.24
C THR A 337 -15.06 21.42 -15.74
N MET A 338 -14.08 20.99 -14.96
CA MET A 338 -12.97 21.81 -14.45
C MET A 338 -11.65 21.32 -15.05
N PRO A 339 -11.37 21.56 -16.36
CA PRO A 339 -10.13 21.12 -16.98
C PRO A 339 -8.91 21.75 -16.28
N LEU A 340 -7.76 21.04 -16.32
CA LEU A 340 -6.47 21.53 -15.81
C LEU A 340 -5.93 22.63 -16.70
#